data_82cbf585010dcd21905a6f18f7c391ef
#
_entry.id   82cbf585010dcd21905a6f18f7c391ef
#
_cell.length_a   1.000
_cell.length_b   1.000
_cell.length_c   1.000
_cell.angle_alpha   90.00
_cell.angle_beta   90.00
_cell.angle_gamma   90.00
#
_symmetry.space_group_name_H-M   'P 1'
#
loop_
_entity.id
_entity.type
_entity.pdbx_description
1 polymer ?
#
loop_
_entity_poly.entity_id
_entity_poly.type
_entity_poly.pdbx_seq_one_letter_code
_entity_poly.pdbx_strand_id
1 'polypeptide(L)'
;MLFCFCFCGFKFEMNLNFCYDECNSKKGGTDMGKLLAKERQKEIVEYINSTGSAKIGDLADKFEVTKETIRRDLTHLQEIGAIERSHGGATLVSSFRPIPIETRVSENSSVKYALCEKGLELIPEQGVIYLDAGSTMQCMAQLLSQKSGYTIVTNAINTTYHLNNGNNVTILTGGQLNPNNMSTEGFQTTNFINTIKVDISFLGTSGFEQHNGPAVSEFTDAQIKQAIIPQSKIIVVISDSSKAHICSLVQYANWKDIDYFITDKELPSATYKTLSELTEVILV
;
A
#
# COMPACT_ATOMS: atom_id res chain seq x y z
N MET A 1 1.35 -9.55 57.99
CA MET A 1 1.86 -10.48 56.97
C MET A 1 1.87 -9.69 55.65
N LEU A 2 2.98 -9.02 55.40
CA LEU A 2 3.19 -8.18 54.19
C LEU A 2 3.65 -9.07 53.04
N PHE A 3 2.92 -9.08 51.94
CA PHE A 3 3.41 -9.63 50.67
C PHE A 3 3.99 -8.50 49.83
N CYS A 4 5.30 -8.51 49.70
CA CYS A 4 6.06 -7.63 48.83
C CYS A 4 6.07 -8.26 47.42
N PHE A 5 5.38 -7.60 46.43
CA PHE A 5 5.54 -7.97 45.04
C PHE A 5 6.68 -7.14 44.43
N CYS A 6 7.77 -7.82 44.15
CA CYS A 6 8.85 -7.29 43.31
C CYS A 6 8.42 -7.26 41.87
N PHE A 7 8.21 -6.05 41.33
CA PHE A 7 8.10 -5.81 39.86
C PHE A 7 9.52 -5.81 39.29
N CYS A 8 9.85 -6.89 38.59
CA CYS A 8 11.07 -6.98 37.78
C CYS A 8 10.84 -6.18 36.49
N GLY A 9 11.44 -4.98 36.41
CA GLY A 9 11.37 -4.11 35.24
C GLY A 9 12.16 -4.69 34.09
N PHE A 10 11.48 -5.17 33.06
CA PHE A 10 12.07 -5.38 31.74
C PHE A 10 12.03 -4.05 30.96
N LYS A 11 13.14 -3.34 30.95
CA LYS A 11 13.40 -2.28 29.97
C LYS A 11 13.71 -2.95 28.64
N PHE A 12 12.78 -2.89 27.72
CA PHE A 12 13.02 -3.19 26.31
C PHE A 12 13.58 -1.90 25.69
N GLU A 13 14.88 -1.76 25.63
CA GLU A 13 15.53 -0.75 24.80
C GLU A 13 15.47 -1.22 23.33
N MET A 14 14.51 -0.70 22.60
CA MET A 14 14.51 -0.81 21.14
C MET A 14 15.52 0.20 20.58
N ASN A 15 16.64 -0.32 20.10
CA ASN A 15 17.67 0.43 19.38
C ASN A 15 17.10 0.94 18.05
N LEU A 16 16.60 2.16 18.03
CA LEU A 16 16.28 2.92 16.85
C LEU A 16 17.53 3.68 16.38
N ASN A 17 18.49 2.95 15.82
CA ASN A 17 19.58 3.54 15.05
C ASN A 17 19.51 3.00 13.62
N PHE A 18 18.62 3.59 12.81
CA PHE A 18 18.82 3.62 11.37
C PHE A 18 19.61 4.89 11.05
N CYS A 19 20.93 4.74 10.99
CA CYS A 19 21.84 5.78 10.54
C CYS A 19 21.49 6.19 9.11
N TYR A 20 21.19 7.47 8.95
CA TYR A 20 21.40 8.21 7.72
C TYR A 20 22.92 8.29 7.52
N ASP A 21 23.47 7.51 6.60
CA ASP A 21 24.80 7.76 6.05
C ASP A 21 24.65 8.55 4.76
N GLU A 22 24.76 9.88 4.91
CA GLU A 22 25.26 10.74 3.86
C GLU A 22 26.74 10.39 3.63
N CYS A 23 27.05 9.81 2.51
CA CYS A 23 28.42 9.68 2.06
C CYS A 23 28.64 10.30 0.70
N ASN A 24 29.11 11.53 0.80
CA ASN A 24 30.09 12.24 -0.04
C ASN A 24 30.47 11.66 -1.41
N SER A 25 30.19 12.52 -2.38
CA SER A 25 30.83 12.58 -3.69
C SER A 25 32.37 12.50 -3.64
N LYS A 26 32.99 11.67 -4.47
CA LYS A 26 34.15 12.05 -5.28
C LYS A 26 34.49 11.02 -6.37
N LYS A 27 34.51 11.58 -7.60
CA LYS A 27 35.42 11.33 -8.73
C LYS A 27 35.42 10.01 -9.50
N GLY A 28 34.87 10.08 -10.72
CA GLY A 28 35.61 9.90 -11.97
C GLY A 28 36.27 8.53 -12.21
N GLY A 29 35.63 7.71 -12.99
CA GLY A 29 36.16 6.53 -13.63
C GLY A 29 35.03 5.84 -14.36
N THR A 30 35.02 5.82 -15.67
CA THR A 30 34.14 5.02 -16.51
C THR A 30 34.50 3.55 -16.30
N ASP A 31 33.91 2.97 -15.27
CA ASP A 31 33.80 1.54 -15.09
C ASP A 31 32.28 1.22 -15.18
N MET A 32 31.86 0.38 -16.12
CA MET A 32 30.47 -0.12 -16.18
C MET A 32 30.27 -1.02 -14.96
N GLY A 33 30.10 -0.36 -13.81
CA GLY A 33 30.02 -0.99 -12.51
C GLY A 33 28.76 -1.85 -12.42
N LYS A 34 28.93 -3.07 -11.96
CA LYS A 34 27.88 -3.98 -11.56
C LYS A 34 26.80 -3.20 -10.81
N LEU A 35 25.58 -3.22 -11.31
CA LEU A 35 24.39 -2.67 -10.64
C LEU A 35 24.39 -3.09 -9.17
N LEU A 36 24.11 -2.14 -8.26
CA LEU A 36 23.90 -2.46 -6.85
C LEU A 36 22.76 -3.47 -6.72
N ALA A 37 22.81 -4.33 -5.72
CA ALA A 37 21.84 -5.41 -5.57
C ALA A 37 20.37 -4.93 -5.67
N LYS A 38 20.05 -3.79 -5.04
CA LYS A 38 18.69 -3.20 -5.08
C LYS A 38 18.29 -2.73 -6.49
N GLU A 39 19.19 -2.11 -7.22
CA GLU A 39 18.93 -1.66 -8.60
C GLU A 39 18.75 -2.86 -9.54
N ARG A 40 19.61 -3.86 -9.42
CA ARG A 40 19.48 -5.11 -10.18
C ARG A 40 18.17 -5.83 -9.88
N GLN A 41 17.77 -5.93 -8.61
CA GLN A 41 16.49 -6.54 -8.21
C GLN A 41 15.30 -5.82 -8.81
N LYS A 42 15.30 -4.50 -8.82
CA LYS A 42 14.28 -3.69 -9.49
C LYS A 42 14.21 -4.01 -10.99
N GLU A 43 15.34 -3.99 -11.68
CA GLU A 43 15.38 -4.29 -13.12
C GLU A 43 14.99 -5.76 -13.43
N ILE A 44 15.26 -6.71 -12.53
CA ILE A 44 14.80 -8.10 -12.66
C ILE A 44 13.27 -8.15 -12.62
N VAL A 45 12.64 -7.43 -11.70
CA VAL A 45 11.16 -7.36 -11.62
C VAL A 45 10.59 -6.72 -12.87
N GLU A 46 11.13 -5.59 -13.33
CA GLU A 46 10.70 -4.92 -14.56
C GLU A 46 10.84 -5.84 -15.79
N TYR A 47 11.94 -6.57 -15.88
CA TYR A 47 12.16 -7.53 -16.96
C TYR A 47 11.12 -8.66 -16.92
N ILE A 48 10.86 -9.24 -15.74
CA ILE A 48 9.86 -10.31 -15.59
C ILE A 48 8.46 -9.77 -15.88
N ASN A 49 8.16 -8.52 -15.47
CA ASN A 49 6.88 -7.87 -15.78
C ASN A 49 6.66 -7.69 -17.29
N SER A 50 7.71 -7.38 -18.03
CA SER A 50 7.61 -7.21 -19.49
C SER A 50 7.57 -8.51 -20.27
N THR A 51 8.18 -9.60 -19.76
CA THR A 51 8.35 -10.87 -20.47
C THR A 51 7.48 -12.01 -19.95
N GLY A 52 6.81 -11.79 -18.80
CA GLY A 52 6.00 -12.81 -18.10
C GLY A 52 6.83 -13.84 -17.31
N SER A 53 8.07 -14.10 -17.70
CA SER A 53 8.98 -15.03 -17.02
C SER A 53 10.44 -14.80 -17.41
N ALA A 54 11.36 -15.24 -16.56
CA ALA A 54 12.79 -15.20 -16.85
C ALA A 54 13.51 -16.44 -16.31
N LYS A 55 14.47 -16.98 -17.08
CA LYS A 55 15.35 -18.05 -16.61
C LYS A 55 16.56 -17.49 -15.89
N ILE A 56 17.08 -18.22 -14.89
CA ILE A 56 18.28 -17.82 -14.13
C ILE A 56 19.46 -17.60 -15.06
N GLY A 57 19.61 -18.39 -16.13
CA GLY A 57 20.68 -18.24 -17.12
C GLY A 57 20.60 -16.88 -17.83
N ASP A 58 19.43 -16.57 -18.38
CA ASP A 58 19.19 -15.36 -19.17
C ASP A 58 19.39 -14.10 -18.31
N LEU A 59 18.94 -14.14 -17.06
CA LEU A 59 19.18 -13.04 -16.09
C LEU A 59 20.67 -12.93 -15.73
N ALA A 60 21.38 -14.04 -15.52
CA ALA A 60 22.81 -14.02 -15.21
C ALA A 60 23.62 -13.38 -16.36
N ASP A 61 23.28 -13.73 -17.59
CA ASP A 61 23.92 -13.19 -18.78
C ASP A 61 23.56 -11.71 -18.99
N LYS A 62 22.27 -11.35 -18.82
CA LYS A 62 21.79 -9.95 -18.98
C LYS A 62 22.43 -8.98 -17.97
N PHE A 63 22.57 -9.40 -16.71
CA PHE A 63 23.10 -8.56 -15.63
C PHE A 63 24.59 -8.76 -15.36
N GLU A 64 25.26 -9.61 -16.16
CA GLU A 64 26.69 -9.92 -16.05
C GLU A 64 27.11 -10.37 -14.63
N VAL A 65 26.27 -11.17 -13.98
CA VAL A 65 26.51 -11.74 -12.65
C VAL A 65 26.42 -13.26 -12.66
N THR A 66 26.88 -13.90 -11.58
CA THR A 66 26.82 -15.36 -11.48
C THR A 66 25.37 -15.82 -11.30
N LYS A 67 25.08 -17.06 -11.75
CA LYS A 67 23.78 -17.71 -11.51
C LYS A 67 23.43 -17.78 -10.01
N GLU A 68 24.43 -17.85 -9.15
CA GLU A 68 24.22 -17.88 -7.69
C GLU A 68 23.79 -16.50 -7.18
N THR A 69 24.32 -15.43 -7.74
CA THR A 69 23.87 -14.05 -7.42
C THR A 69 22.41 -13.89 -7.80
N ILE A 70 22.03 -14.31 -9.02
CA ILE A 70 20.63 -14.28 -9.47
C ILE A 70 19.73 -15.16 -8.57
N ARG A 71 20.19 -16.35 -8.15
CA ARG A 71 19.39 -17.18 -7.23
C ARG A 71 19.10 -16.46 -5.91
N ARG A 72 20.08 -15.74 -5.35
CA ARG A 72 19.90 -14.94 -4.12
C ARG A 72 18.94 -13.78 -4.36
N ASP A 73 19.09 -13.06 -5.47
CA ASP A 73 18.17 -11.97 -5.83
C ASP A 73 16.74 -12.49 -6.00
N LEU A 74 16.54 -13.58 -6.74
CA LEU A 74 15.23 -14.19 -6.91
C LEU A 74 14.65 -14.77 -5.61
N THR A 75 15.50 -15.26 -4.68
CA THR A 75 15.04 -15.69 -3.36
C THR A 75 14.50 -14.51 -2.58
N HIS A 76 15.26 -13.41 -2.53
CA HIS A 76 14.82 -12.19 -1.86
C HIS A 76 13.54 -11.61 -2.50
N LEU A 77 13.48 -11.54 -3.83
CA LEU A 77 12.29 -11.05 -4.54
C LEU A 77 11.05 -11.95 -4.33
N GLN A 78 11.25 -13.25 -4.16
CA GLN A 78 10.16 -14.16 -3.77
C GLN A 78 9.71 -13.95 -2.32
N GLU A 79 10.66 -13.76 -1.38
CA GLU A 79 10.36 -13.50 0.02
C GLU A 79 9.53 -12.23 0.21
N ILE A 80 9.81 -11.19 -0.58
CA ILE A 80 9.03 -9.94 -0.58
C ILE A 80 7.80 -9.99 -1.50
N GLY A 81 7.50 -11.14 -2.13
CA GLY A 81 6.32 -11.33 -2.95
C GLY A 81 6.34 -10.65 -4.33
N ALA A 82 7.49 -10.15 -4.78
CA ALA A 82 7.62 -9.45 -6.07
C ALA A 82 7.62 -10.39 -7.29
N ILE A 83 7.97 -11.65 -7.11
CA ILE A 83 8.00 -12.69 -8.15
C ILE A 83 7.61 -14.06 -7.59
N GLU A 84 7.20 -14.98 -8.45
CA GLU A 84 7.13 -16.42 -8.14
C GLU A 84 8.33 -17.16 -8.72
N ARG A 85 8.97 -18.03 -7.92
CA ARG A 85 10.02 -18.92 -8.43
C ARG A 85 9.42 -20.12 -9.12
N SER A 86 9.95 -20.42 -10.31
CA SER A 86 9.70 -21.66 -11.04
C SER A 86 10.97 -22.53 -11.08
N HIS A 87 10.85 -23.78 -11.58
CA HIS A 87 12.00 -24.64 -11.82
C HIS A 87 12.95 -24.00 -12.85
N GLY A 88 14.03 -23.39 -12.34
CA GLY A 88 15.07 -22.78 -13.17
C GLY A 88 14.93 -21.30 -13.49
N GLY A 89 13.94 -20.60 -12.90
CA GLY A 89 13.73 -19.17 -13.13
C GLY A 89 12.74 -18.53 -12.19
N ALA A 90 12.10 -17.48 -12.69
CA ALA A 90 11.02 -16.79 -12.02
C ALA A 90 9.93 -16.37 -13.02
N THR A 91 8.72 -16.21 -12.51
CA THR A 91 7.55 -15.77 -13.26
C THR A 91 6.91 -14.60 -12.52
N LEU A 92 6.05 -13.87 -13.20
CA LEU A 92 5.16 -12.91 -12.55
C LEU A 92 4.45 -13.58 -11.37
N VAL A 93 4.34 -12.85 -10.28
CA VAL A 93 3.32 -13.17 -9.26
C VAL A 93 1.97 -13.04 -9.97
N SER A 94 1.11 -14.02 -9.78
CA SER A 94 -0.28 -13.86 -10.25
C SER A 94 -0.79 -12.51 -9.72
N SER A 95 -1.27 -11.64 -10.61
CA SER A 95 -1.86 -10.34 -10.27
C SER A 95 -3.00 -10.44 -9.24
N PHE A 96 -3.47 -11.67 -9.03
CA PHE A 96 -4.52 -11.98 -8.07
C PHE A 96 -4.02 -12.38 -6.67
N ARG A 97 -2.68 -12.49 -6.46
CA ARG A 97 -2.15 -12.73 -5.12
C ARG A 97 -1.97 -11.43 -4.36
N PRO A 98 -2.44 -11.35 -3.11
CA PRO A 98 -2.19 -10.19 -2.27
C PRO A 98 -0.69 -10.06 -1.99
N ILE A 99 -0.15 -8.86 -2.23
CA ILE A 99 1.22 -8.50 -1.82
C ILE A 99 1.14 -8.06 -0.35
N PRO A 100 1.96 -8.64 0.56
CA PRO A 100 1.97 -8.24 1.96
C PRO A 100 2.16 -6.73 2.13
N ILE A 101 1.51 -6.16 3.15
CA ILE A 101 1.51 -4.72 3.35
C ILE A 101 2.90 -4.15 3.64
N GLU A 102 3.75 -4.91 4.31
CA GLU A 102 5.13 -4.55 4.65
C GLU A 102 5.94 -4.24 3.38
N THR A 103 5.75 -5.02 2.33
CA THR A 103 6.39 -4.78 1.02
C THR A 103 5.89 -3.49 0.39
N ARG A 104 4.56 -3.28 0.41
CA ARG A 104 3.91 -2.12 -0.21
C ARG A 104 4.20 -0.79 0.50
N VAL A 105 4.55 -0.80 1.79
CA VAL A 105 4.83 0.43 2.56
C VAL A 105 6.04 1.19 2.01
N SER A 106 7.10 0.50 1.65
CA SER A 106 8.33 1.12 1.12
C SER A 106 8.25 1.52 -0.35
N GLU A 107 7.31 0.93 -1.11
CA GLU A 107 7.14 1.24 -2.53
C GLU A 107 6.49 2.61 -2.72
N ASN A 108 7.04 3.45 -3.59
CA ASN A 108 6.49 4.75 -3.97
C ASN A 108 6.10 5.64 -2.76
N SER A 109 6.85 5.56 -1.65
CA SER A 109 6.47 6.20 -0.39
C SER A 109 6.30 7.72 -0.51
N SER A 110 7.21 8.41 -1.25
CA SER A 110 7.12 9.86 -1.48
C SER A 110 5.88 10.24 -2.30
N VAL A 111 5.54 9.44 -3.32
CA VAL A 111 4.33 9.66 -4.12
C VAL A 111 3.09 9.50 -3.24
N LYS A 112 2.98 8.41 -2.49
CA LYS A 112 1.86 8.17 -1.57
C LYS A 112 1.67 9.32 -0.58
N TYR A 113 2.77 9.86 -0.07
CA TYR A 113 2.72 10.97 0.87
C TYR A 113 2.11 12.22 0.21
N ALA A 114 2.57 12.60 -1.00
CA ALA A 114 2.04 13.73 -1.74
C ALA A 114 0.54 13.56 -2.10
N LEU A 115 0.14 12.33 -2.51
CA LEU A 115 -1.28 12.01 -2.76
C LEU A 115 -2.14 12.20 -1.50
N CYS A 116 -1.64 11.75 -0.34
CA CYS A 116 -2.34 11.89 0.93
C CYS A 116 -2.41 13.35 1.39
N GLU A 117 -1.36 14.16 1.19
CA GLU A 117 -1.40 15.61 1.47
C GLU A 117 -2.53 16.26 0.67
N LYS A 118 -2.68 15.89 -0.61
CA LYS A 118 -3.79 16.39 -1.42
C LYS A 118 -5.15 15.91 -0.92
N GLY A 119 -5.24 14.66 -0.48
CA GLY A 119 -6.45 14.10 0.11
C GLY A 119 -6.90 14.82 1.39
N LEU A 120 -5.98 15.34 2.20
CA LEU A 120 -6.31 16.11 3.39
C LEU A 120 -7.12 17.38 3.11
N GLU A 121 -6.96 17.97 1.92
CA GLU A 121 -7.70 19.17 1.53
C GLU A 121 -9.21 18.93 1.36
N LEU A 122 -9.61 17.65 1.15
CA LEU A 122 -11.00 17.25 0.98
C LEU A 122 -11.72 16.97 2.31
N ILE A 123 -10.99 16.91 3.42
CA ILE A 123 -11.57 16.54 4.72
C ILE A 123 -12.33 17.73 5.31
N PRO A 124 -13.63 17.57 5.63
CA PRO A 124 -14.39 18.62 6.30
C PRO A 124 -13.82 18.89 7.72
N GLU A 125 -13.96 20.11 8.21
CA GLU A 125 -13.59 20.42 9.58
C GLU A 125 -14.38 19.57 10.58
N GLN A 126 -13.68 18.96 11.55
CA GLN A 126 -14.26 18.12 12.63
C GLN A 126 -15.11 16.94 12.13
N GLY A 127 -14.80 16.42 10.94
CA GLY A 127 -15.55 15.33 10.31
C GLY A 127 -15.25 13.94 10.89
N VAL A 128 -16.12 12.99 10.53
CA VAL A 128 -15.93 11.56 10.72
C VAL A 128 -15.28 10.99 9.44
N ILE A 129 -14.09 10.40 9.60
CA ILE A 129 -13.25 9.92 8.50
C ILE A 129 -13.18 8.39 8.56
N TYR A 130 -13.39 7.71 7.45
CA TYR A 130 -13.01 6.32 7.33
C TYR A 130 -11.69 6.19 6.58
N LEU A 131 -10.74 5.47 7.19
CA LEU A 131 -9.49 5.08 6.56
C LEU A 131 -9.47 3.57 6.33
N ASP A 132 -9.36 3.20 5.08
CA ASP A 132 -9.24 1.82 4.63
C ASP A 132 -7.90 1.17 5.04
N ALA A 133 -7.77 -0.12 4.84
CA ALA A 133 -6.51 -0.83 5.00
C ALA A 133 -5.62 -0.66 3.76
N GLY A 134 -4.37 -0.28 3.99
CA GLY A 134 -3.41 -0.16 2.89
C GLY A 134 -2.22 0.73 3.23
N SER A 135 -1.14 0.57 2.48
CA SER A 135 0.10 1.33 2.69
C SER A 135 -0.07 2.83 2.46
N THR A 136 -0.94 3.24 1.53
CA THR A 136 -1.28 4.65 1.30
C THR A 136 -2.05 5.22 2.49
N MET A 137 -2.96 4.45 3.07
CA MET A 137 -3.72 4.88 4.25
C MET A 137 -2.86 5.00 5.51
N GLN A 138 -1.75 4.28 5.60
CA GLN A 138 -0.75 4.51 6.67
C GLN A 138 -0.09 5.88 6.54
N CYS A 139 0.22 6.35 5.33
CA CYS A 139 0.71 7.71 5.09
C CYS A 139 -0.35 8.75 5.49
N MET A 140 -1.62 8.53 5.14
CA MET A 140 -2.73 9.40 5.54
C MET A 140 -2.87 9.45 7.07
N ALA A 141 -2.74 8.33 7.76
CA ALA A 141 -2.80 8.27 9.22
C ALA A 141 -1.66 9.04 9.89
N GLN A 142 -0.45 8.98 9.34
CA GLN A 142 0.68 9.77 9.83
C GLN A 142 0.41 11.28 9.70
N LEU A 143 -0.16 11.73 8.60
CA LEU A 143 -0.54 13.12 8.41
C LEU A 143 -1.67 13.55 9.36
N LEU A 144 -2.70 12.71 9.51
CA LEU A 144 -3.82 12.97 10.43
C LEU A 144 -3.43 12.93 11.90
N SER A 145 -2.38 12.22 12.28
CA SER A 145 -1.88 12.22 13.66
C SER A 145 -1.38 13.60 14.12
N GLN A 146 -1.00 14.46 13.17
CA GLN A 146 -0.57 15.84 13.43
C GLN A 146 -1.74 16.84 13.48
N LYS A 147 -2.94 16.39 13.23
CA LYS A 147 -4.17 17.17 13.27
C LYS A 147 -5.03 16.75 14.46
N SER A 148 -6.09 17.50 14.75
CA SER A 148 -6.98 17.22 15.88
C SER A 148 -8.44 17.51 15.56
N GLY A 149 -9.35 16.94 16.35
CA GLY A 149 -10.78 17.22 16.24
C GLY A 149 -11.54 16.26 15.31
N TYR A 150 -10.91 15.18 14.84
CA TYR A 150 -11.55 14.18 13.98
C TYR A 150 -11.92 12.92 14.75
N THR A 151 -12.96 12.25 14.27
CA THR A 151 -13.23 10.84 14.59
C THR A 151 -12.80 10.00 13.40
N ILE A 152 -11.83 9.12 13.61
CA ILE A 152 -11.23 8.28 12.55
C ILE A 152 -11.64 6.84 12.79
N VAL A 153 -12.38 6.28 11.87
CA VAL A 153 -12.77 4.86 11.85
C VAL A 153 -11.88 4.13 10.87
N THR A 154 -11.36 2.99 11.25
CA THR A 154 -10.53 2.16 10.37
C THR A 154 -10.66 0.68 10.71
N ASN A 155 -10.48 -0.18 9.73
CA ASN A 155 -10.30 -1.62 9.93
C ASN A 155 -8.81 -2.04 9.93
N ALA A 156 -7.87 -1.09 9.75
CA ALA A 156 -6.45 -1.35 9.66
C ALA A 156 -5.72 -1.18 11.00
N ILE A 157 -5.06 -2.24 11.47
CA ILE A 157 -4.32 -2.25 12.73
C ILE A 157 -3.12 -1.30 12.67
N ASN A 158 -2.33 -1.35 11.58
CA ASN A 158 -1.16 -0.48 11.42
C ASN A 158 -1.55 1.02 11.38
N THR A 159 -2.71 1.33 10.83
CA THR A 159 -3.26 2.69 10.80
C THR A 159 -3.52 3.20 12.22
N THR A 160 -4.10 2.38 13.11
CA THR A 160 -4.33 2.77 14.51
C THR A 160 -3.04 3.06 15.26
N TYR A 161 -1.97 2.34 14.96
CA TYR A 161 -0.66 2.59 15.58
C TYR A 161 -0.14 4.00 15.25
N HIS A 162 -0.27 4.45 14.00
CA HIS A 162 0.13 5.80 13.60
C HIS A 162 -0.75 6.90 14.23
N LEU A 163 -2.03 6.63 14.44
CA LEU A 163 -2.99 7.59 15.02
C LEU A 163 -2.91 7.69 16.53
N ASN A 164 -2.27 6.75 17.21
CA ASN A 164 -2.27 6.64 18.69
C ASN A 164 -1.66 7.87 19.41
N ASN A 165 -0.77 8.61 18.76
CA ASN A 165 -0.11 9.78 19.32
C ASN A 165 -0.84 11.11 19.00
N GLY A 166 -1.95 11.06 18.28
CA GLY A 166 -2.73 12.25 17.89
C GLY A 166 -3.86 12.60 18.88
N ASN A 167 -4.45 13.78 18.70
CA ASN A 167 -5.60 14.26 19.49
C ASN A 167 -6.94 13.95 18.77
N ASN A 168 -7.03 12.83 18.07
CA ASN A 168 -8.21 12.37 17.38
C ASN A 168 -8.83 11.18 18.11
N VAL A 169 -10.14 10.99 17.97
CA VAL A 169 -10.79 9.75 18.41
C VAL A 169 -10.55 8.68 17.33
N THR A 170 -9.93 7.58 17.70
CA THR A 170 -9.68 6.48 16.76
C THR A 170 -10.53 5.26 17.13
N ILE A 171 -11.27 4.74 16.17
CA ILE A 171 -12.15 3.57 16.32
C ILE A 171 -11.66 2.47 15.37
N LEU A 172 -11.23 1.35 15.93
CA LEU A 172 -10.94 0.13 15.17
C LEU A 172 -12.20 -0.74 15.10
N THR A 173 -12.60 -1.15 13.89
CA THR A 173 -13.87 -1.86 13.65
C THR A 173 -13.97 -3.25 14.30
N GLY A 174 -12.84 -3.86 14.66
CA GLY A 174 -12.79 -5.25 15.12
C GLY A 174 -13.10 -6.25 14.00
N GLY A 175 -13.00 -7.56 14.30
CA GLY A 175 -13.25 -8.64 13.35
C GLY A 175 -12.14 -9.69 13.30
N GLN A 176 -12.11 -10.50 12.24
CA GLN A 176 -11.07 -11.50 11.99
C GLN A 176 -9.81 -10.81 11.45
N LEU A 177 -8.63 -11.15 11.96
CA LEU A 177 -7.36 -10.61 11.48
C LEU A 177 -7.00 -11.18 10.10
N ASN A 178 -6.75 -10.29 9.13
CA ASN A 178 -6.04 -10.61 7.90
C ASN A 178 -4.57 -10.21 8.04
N PRO A 179 -3.64 -11.17 8.10
CA PRO A 179 -2.22 -10.87 8.29
C PRO A 179 -1.57 -10.21 7.06
N ASN A 180 -2.08 -10.42 5.84
CA ASN A 180 -1.51 -9.83 4.62
C ASN A 180 -1.67 -8.31 4.58
N ASN A 181 -2.80 -7.80 5.07
CA ASN A 181 -3.13 -6.38 5.09
C ASN A 181 -3.00 -5.77 6.49
N MET A 182 -2.73 -6.58 7.53
CA MET A 182 -2.80 -6.17 8.94
C MET A 182 -4.10 -5.42 9.23
N SER A 183 -5.21 -6.04 8.83
CA SER A 183 -6.57 -5.48 8.93
C SER A 183 -7.53 -6.45 9.60
N THR A 184 -8.63 -5.92 10.08
CA THR A 184 -9.76 -6.72 10.54
C THR A 184 -10.79 -6.85 9.42
N GLU A 185 -11.37 -8.05 9.27
CA GLU A 185 -12.29 -8.42 8.21
C GLU A 185 -13.43 -9.30 8.72
N GLY A 186 -14.35 -9.65 7.82
CA GLY A 186 -15.44 -10.58 8.07
C GLY A 186 -16.71 -9.89 8.57
N PHE A 187 -17.65 -10.73 9.03
CA PHE A 187 -19.02 -10.31 9.40
C PHE A 187 -19.04 -9.20 10.45
N GLN A 188 -18.22 -9.29 11.49
CA GLN A 188 -18.20 -8.31 12.57
C GLN A 188 -17.79 -6.91 12.04
N THR A 189 -16.76 -6.88 11.19
CA THR A 189 -16.27 -5.65 10.56
C THR A 189 -17.34 -5.01 9.68
N THR A 190 -17.91 -5.78 8.75
CA THR A 190 -18.96 -5.27 7.84
C THR A 190 -20.23 -4.88 8.57
N ASN A 191 -20.63 -5.66 9.61
CA ASN A 191 -21.79 -5.31 10.42
C ASN A 191 -21.59 -4.00 11.18
N PHE A 192 -20.40 -3.77 11.76
CA PHE A 192 -20.09 -2.50 12.40
C PHE A 192 -20.15 -1.34 11.40
N ILE A 193 -19.51 -1.48 10.24
CA ILE A 193 -19.49 -0.46 9.19
C ILE A 193 -20.90 -0.07 8.75
N ASN A 194 -21.81 -1.05 8.62
CA ASN A 194 -23.18 -0.79 8.23
C ASN A 194 -24.01 0.00 9.28
N THR A 195 -23.51 0.14 10.51
CA THR A 195 -24.20 0.90 11.58
C THR A 195 -23.74 2.35 11.71
N ILE A 196 -22.72 2.77 10.98
CA ILE A 196 -22.15 4.12 11.08
C ILE A 196 -22.45 4.95 9.82
N LYS A 197 -22.21 6.26 9.93
CA LYS A 197 -22.11 7.18 8.80
C LYS A 197 -20.83 7.98 8.93
N VAL A 198 -20.15 8.23 7.81
CA VAL A 198 -18.92 9.01 7.75
C VAL A 198 -19.05 10.17 6.76
N ASP A 199 -18.34 11.25 7.02
CA ASP A 199 -18.34 12.41 6.14
C ASP A 199 -17.48 12.16 4.90
N ILE A 200 -16.38 11.42 5.07
CA ILE A 200 -15.47 11.09 3.98
C ILE A 200 -14.82 9.71 4.20
N SER A 201 -14.70 8.93 3.16
CA SER A 201 -13.94 7.68 3.16
C SER A 201 -12.78 7.76 2.19
N PHE A 202 -11.60 7.32 2.65
CA PHE A 202 -10.41 7.14 1.83
C PHE A 202 -10.17 5.66 1.60
N LEU A 203 -10.25 5.24 0.34
CA LEU A 203 -10.14 3.86 -0.09
C LEU A 203 -8.89 3.67 -0.96
N GLY A 204 -8.26 2.50 -0.83
CA GLY A 204 -7.18 2.08 -1.71
C GLY A 204 -7.66 1.17 -2.84
N THR A 205 -6.80 0.96 -3.83
CA THR A 205 -6.98 -0.07 -4.85
C THR A 205 -5.70 -0.86 -5.07
N SER A 206 -5.81 -2.13 -5.37
CA SER A 206 -4.67 -2.97 -5.76
C SER A 206 -4.38 -2.88 -7.26
N GLY A 207 -5.37 -2.48 -8.06
CA GLY A 207 -5.27 -2.26 -9.48
C GLY A 207 -6.65 -2.13 -10.11
N PHE A 208 -6.72 -1.58 -11.32
CA PHE A 208 -8.00 -1.37 -12.00
C PHE A 208 -7.92 -1.59 -13.53
N GLU A 209 -6.80 -2.13 -14.03
CA GLU A 209 -6.72 -2.52 -15.44
C GLU A 209 -7.82 -3.53 -15.80
N GLN A 210 -8.45 -3.35 -16.94
CA GLN A 210 -9.57 -4.17 -17.45
C GLN A 210 -10.82 -4.19 -16.54
N HIS A 211 -10.95 -3.25 -15.61
CA HIS A 211 -12.12 -3.06 -14.74
C HIS A 211 -12.83 -1.73 -15.03
N ASN A 212 -14.12 -1.68 -14.76
CA ASN A 212 -14.91 -0.44 -14.82
C ASN A 212 -14.86 0.36 -13.49
N GLY A 213 -13.93 0.02 -12.62
CA GLY A 213 -13.78 0.62 -11.31
C GLY A 213 -12.56 0.11 -10.56
N PRO A 214 -12.31 0.63 -9.37
CA PRO A 214 -11.19 0.18 -8.55
C PRO A 214 -11.41 -1.25 -8.04
N ALA A 215 -10.33 -2.04 -8.00
CA ALA A 215 -10.36 -3.45 -7.66
C ALA A 215 -9.29 -3.83 -6.63
N VAL A 216 -9.48 -4.97 -5.98
CA VAL A 216 -8.60 -5.53 -4.95
C VAL A 216 -8.34 -7.01 -5.18
N SER A 217 -7.34 -7.55 -4.49
CA SER A 217 -6.90 -8.93 -4.66
C SER A 217 -7.68 -9.95 -3.83
N GLU A 218 -8.50 -9.50 -2.86
CA GLU A 218 -9.20 -10.38 -1.91
C GLU A 218 -10.70 -10.02 -1.82
N PHE A 219 -11.55 -11.05 -1.78
CA PHE A 219 -13.00 -10.87 -1.67
C PHE A 219 -13.42 -10.19 -0.36
N THR A 220 -12.75 -10.52 0.74
CA THR A 220 -13.04 -9.94 2.06
C THR A 220 -12.72 -8.46 2.11
N ASP A 221 -11.62 -8.03 1.48
CA ASP A 221 -11.27 -6.61 1.33
C ASP A 221 -12.31 -5.88 0.47
N ALA A 222 -12.72 -6.47 -0.65
CA ALA A 222 -13.79 -5.90 -1.48
C ALA A 222 -15.11 -5.73 -0.71
N GLN A 223 -15.52 -6.70 0.11
CA GLN A 223 -16.74 -6.62 0.91
C GLN A 223 -16.72 -5.46 1.91
N ILE A 224 -15.57 -5.17 2.52
CA ILE A 224 -15.42 -4.04 3.44
C ILE A 224 -15.59 -2.71 2.70
N LYS A 225 -14.94 -2.55 1.55
CA LYS A 225 -15.07 -1.36 0.72
C LYS A 225 -16.50 -1.17 0.21
N GLN A 226 -17.15 -2.24 -0.22
CA GLN A 226 -18.57 -2.23 -0.61
C GLN A 226 -19.49 -1.84 0.55
N ALA A 227 -19.15 -2.21 1.78
CA ALA A 227 -19.96 -1.86 2.96
C ALA A 227 -19.83 -0.38 3.33
N ILE A 228 -18.62 0.24 3.21
CA ILE A 228 -18.42 1.63 3.62
C ILE A 228 -18.89 2.65 2.57
N ILE A 229 -18.87 2.32 1.29
CA ILE A 229 -19.29 3.24 0.22
C ILE A 229 -20.70 3.83 0.50
N PRO A 230 -21.76 3.05 0.76
CA PRO A 230 -23.09 3.61 1.02
C PRO A 230 -23.23 4.30 2.39
N GLN A 231 -22.19 4.25 3.21
CA GLN A 231 -22.14 4.91 4.52
C GLN A 231 -21.41 6.26 4.47
N SER A 232 -20.80 6.60 3.33
CA SER A 232 -19.93 7.76 3.13
C SER A 232 -20.67 8.86 2.37
N LYS A 233 -20.47 10.13 2.78
CA LYS A 233 -20.96 11.29 2.00
C LYS A 233 -20.04 11.62 0.84
N ILE A 234 -18.72 11.44 1.05
CA ILE A 234 -17.68 11.66 0.04
C ILE A 234 -16.83 10.40 -0.02
N ILE A 235 -16.60 9.89 -1.22
CA ILE A 235 -15.81 8.69 -1.47
C ILE A 235 -14.57 9.07 -2.28
N VAL A 236 -13.40 8.86 -1.70
CA VAL A 236 -12.11 9.17 -2.31
C VAL A 236 -11.31 7.89 -2.50
N VAL A 237 -10.90 7.62 -3.72
CA VAL A 237 -9.90 6.58 -4.01
C VAL A 237 -8.53 7.23 -4.16
N ILE A 238 -7.52 6.72 -3.46
CA ILE A 238 -6.14 7.22 -3.58
C ILE A 238 -5.22 6.06 -3.98
N SER A 239 -4.53 6.23 -5.09
CA SER A 239 -3.48 5.28 -5.49
C SER A 239 -2.48 5.92 -6.44
N ASP A 240 -1.25 5.41 -6.44
CA ASP A 240 -0.28 5.78 -7.45
C ASP A 240 -0.64 5.19 -8.83
N SER A 241 -0.15 5.81 -9.89
CA SER A 241 -0.44 5.48 -11.30
C SER A 241 -0.04 4.06 -11.71
N SER A 242 0.87 3.41 -10.99
CA SER A 242 1.26 2.02 -11.29
C SER A 242 0.07 1.05 -11.25
N LYS A 243 -0.98 1.40 -10.48
CA LYS A 243 -2.20 0.58 -10.33
C LYS A 243 -3.07 0.58 -11.58
N ALA A 244 -2.87 1.51 -12.50
CA ALA A 244 -3.54 1.52 -13.80
C ALA A 244 -3.16 0.34 -14.71
N HIS A 245 -2.01 -0.29 -14.44
CA HIS A 245 -1.47 -1.42 -15.21
C HIS A 245 -1.62 -2.77 -14.50
N ILE A 246 -2.39 -2.81 -13.42
CA ILE A 246 -2.61 -4.04 -12.64
C ILE A 246 -4.08 -4.44 -12.75
N CYS A 247 -4.33 -5.65 -13.26
CA CYS A 247 -5.64 -6.28 -13.21
C CYS A 247 -5.77 -7.02 -11.87
N SER A 248 -6.60 -6.54 -10.96
CA SER A 248 -6.88 -7.20 -9.67
C SER A 248 -8.10 -8.10 -9.74
N LEU A 249 -8.28 -8.97 -8.73
CA LEU A 249 -9.28 -10.04 -8.78
C LEU A 249 -10.72 -9.55 -8.71
N VAL A 250 -11.01 -8.57 -7.83
CA VAL A 250 -12.39 -8.21 -7.46
C VAL A 250 -12.58 -6.70 -7.57
N GLN A 251 -13.41 -6.27 -8.49
CA GLN A 251 -13.90 -4.88 -8.53
C GLN A 251 -14.87 -4.65 -7.37
N TYR A 252 -14.65 -3.57 -6.60
CA TYR A 252 -15.49 -3.27 -5.43
C TYR A 252 -16.46 -2.11 -5.64
N ALA A 253 -16.24 -1.26 -6.64
CA ALA A 253 -17.12 -0.15 -7.02
C ALA A 253 -17.03 0.11 -8.53
N ASN A 254 -17.91 0.97 -9.08
CA ASN A 254 -17.66 1.57 -10.39
C ASN A 254 -17.06 2.96 -10.19
N TRP A 255 -16.28 3.45 -11.18
CA TRP A 255 -15.71 4.80 -11.10
C TRP A 255 -16.77 5.89 -10.94
N LYS A 256 -17.96 5.73 -11.52
CA LYS A 256 -19.07 6.68 -11.38
C LYS A 256 -19.65 6.75 -9.95
N ASP A 257 -19.34 5.79 -9.11
CA ASP A 257 -19.78 5.74 -7.71
C ASP A 257 -18.72 6.33 -6.76
N ILE A 258 -17.59 6.83 -7.31
CA ILE A 258 -16.45 7.45 -6.62
C ILE A 258 -16.48 8.95 -6.92
N ASP A 259 -16.43 9.79 -5.88
CA ASP A 259 -16.43 11.24 -6.05
C ASP A 259 -15.08 11.76 -6.54
N TYR A 260 -13.98 11.28 -5.94
CA TYR A 260 -12.62 11.71 -6.27
C TYR A 260 -11.67 10.55 -6.45
N PHE A 261 -10.85 10.62 -7.51
CA PHE A 261 -9.68 9.76 -7.68
C PHE A 261 -8.40 10.59 -7.64
N ILE A 262 -7.58 10.40 -6.60
CA ILE A 262 -6.30 11.10 -6.44
C ILE A 262 -5.17 10.19 -6.88
N THR A 263 -4.37 10.66 -7.85
CA THR A 263 -3.23 9.90 -8.39
C THR A 263 -2.12 10.85 -8.83
N ASP A 264 -0.95 10.30 -9.18
CA ASP A 264 0.17 11.09 -9.69
C ASP A 264 0.08 11.35 -11.21
N LYS A 265 0.93 12.26 -11.69
CA LYS A 265 0.96 12.71 -13.09
C LYS A 265 1.43 11.67 -14.10
N GLU A 266 1.95 10.53 -13.62
CA GLU A 266 2.37 9.41 -14.47
C GLU A 266 1.18 8.56 -14.95
N LEU A 267 -0.05 8.89 -14.54
CA LEU A 267 -1.25 8.21 -15.03
C LEU A 267 -1.33 8.33 -16.57
N PRO A 268 -1.48 7.22 -17.32
CA PRO A 268 -1.58 7.27 -18.78
C PRO A 268 -2.68 8.21 -19.24
N SER A 269 -2.38 9.05 -20.23
CA SER A 269 -3.32 10.09 -20.73
C SER A 269 -4.65 9.53 -21.23
N ALA A 270 -4.64 8.32 -21.82
CA ALA A 270 -5.86 7.64 -22.24
C ALA A 270 -6.73 7.25 -21.05
N THR A 271 -6.12 6.72 -19.99
CA THR A 271 -6.79 6.36 -18.73
C THR A 271 -7.34 7.60 -18.04
N TYR A 272 -6.53 8.67 -17.93
CA TYR A 272 -6.98 9.96 -17.38
C TYR A 272 -8.24 10.46 -18.07
N LYS A 273 -8.24 10.50 -19.42
CA LYS A 273 -9.39 10.96 -20.19
C LYS A 273 -10.65 10.14 -19.89
N THR A 274 -10.54 8.81 -19.87
CA THR A 274 -11.67 7.93 -19.59
C THR A 274 -12.20 8.13 -18.17
N LEU A 275 -11.31 8.22 -17.18
CA LEU A 275 -11.70 8.37 -15.77
C LEU A 275 -12.33 9.74 -15.50
N SER A 276 -11.82 10.81 -16.11
CA SER A 276 -12.34 12.17 -15.93
C SER A 276 -13.77 12.36 -16.45
N GLU A 277 -14.29 11.42 -17.24
CA GLU A 277 -15.71 11.38 -17.65
C GLU A 277 -16.61 10.73 -16.59
N LEU A 278 -16.04 10.02 -15.61
CA LEU A 278 -16.75 9.18 -14.64
C LEU A 278 -16.62 9.65 -13.19
N THR A 279 -15.50 10.26 -12.84
CA THR A 279 -15.15 10.74 -11.49
C THR A 279 -14.26 11.98 -11.59
N GLU A 280 -14.16 12.77 -10.53
CA GLU A 280 -13.20 13.87 -10.48
C GLU A 280 -11.78 13.34 -10.24
N VAL A 281 -10.89 13.48 -11.23
CA VAL A 281 -9.50 13.02 -11.16
C VAL A 281 -8.58 14.16 -10.77
N ILE A 282 -7.91 14.03 -9.62
CA ILE A 282 -6.95 14.99 -9.10
C ILE A 282 -5.53 14.43 -9.34
N LEU A 283 -4.73 15.15 -10.14
CA LEU A 283 -3.33 14.81 -10.41
C LEU A 283 -2.39 15.61 -9.48
N VAL A 284 -1.44 14.90 -8.86
CA VAL A 284 -0.46 15.48 -7.93
C VAL A 284 0.95 15.46 -8.51
#